data_0881a49839faa6924359ebb09b91eded
#
_entry.id   0881a49839faa6924359ebb09b91eded
#
_cell.length_a   1.000
_cell.length_b   1.000
_cell.length_c   1.000
_cell.angle_alpha   90.00
_cell.angle_beta   90.00
_cell.angle_gamma   90.00
#
_symmetry.space_group_name_H-M   'P 1'
#
loop_
_entity.id
_entity.type
_entity.pdbx_description
1 polymer ?
#
loop_
_entity_poly.entity_id
_entity_poly.type
_entity_poly.pdbx_seq_one_letter_code
_entity_poly.pdbx_strand_id
1 'polypeptide(L)'
;MTSITTTCRDIAELLPAAQTACRLLFQECFKAGIKNIFITETYRSQERQKYLYAQGRTRPGQIVTWTLDSNHKSRLAWDIAVGTPQSLYDVATLNKVGAIAMRLGITWGGQPSWVKAGAVDRPHFEVKSSWKMPAGYKLGQVIVPSNSKMQVQLVVEDKTKEEIKMPNWNPGSPAMKTETENFIAQAVKDGIIQESHLKDLQNGTMTTDRLIGLFITIQQRRNK
;
A
#
# COMPACT_ATOMS: atom_id res chain seq x y z
N MET A 1 -8.01 -5.50 -22.37
CA MET A 1 -8.42 -4.14 -22.83
C MET A 1 -9.27 -3.51 -21.73
N THR A 2 -8.85 -2.37 -21.18
CA THR A 2 -9.67 -1.62 -20.21
C THR A 2 -10.90 -1.06 -20.93
N SER A 3 -12.08 -1.32 -20.39
CA SER A 3 -13.34 -0.79 -20.94
C SER A 3 -13.32 0.74 -20.90
N ILE A 4 -13.77 1.39 -21.99
CA ILE A 4 -13.89 2.87 -22.05
C ILE A 4 -14.95 3.42 -21.07
N THR A 5 -15.85 2.56 -20.59
CA THR A 5 -16.95 2.93 -19.68
C THR A 5 -16.60 2.68 -18.20
N THR A 6 -15.58 1.86 -17.90
CA THR A 6 -15.20 1.48 -16.54
C THR A 6 -14.07 2.37 -16.04
N THR A 7 -14.20 2.89 -14.80
CA THR A 7 -13.14 3.67 -14.14
C THR A 7 -12.06 2.75 -13.60
N CYS A 8 -10.80 3.11 -13.79
CA CYS A 8 -9.69 2.51 -13.07
C CYS A 8 -9.60 3.15 -11.67
N ARG A 9 -9.49 2.34 -10.62
CA ARG A 9 -9.34 2.79 -9.22
C ARG A 9 -8.10 2.22 -8.57
N ASP A 10 -7.26 1.57 -9.35
CA ASP A 10 -6.03 0.95 -8.87
C ASP A 10 -4.92 2.01 -8.76
N ILE A 11 -4.38 2.19 -7.56
CA ILE A 11 -3.26 3.10 -7.30
C ILE A 11 -1.99 2.60 -8.01
N ALA A 12 -1.83 1.30 -8.22
CA ALA A 12 -0.66 0.74 -8.90
C ALA A 12 -0.55 1.22 -10.36
N GLU A 13 -1.65 1.67 -10.94
CA GLU A 13 -1.68 2.29 -12.28
C GLU A 13 -1.16 3.73 -12.32
N LEU A 14 -0.91 4.36 -11.19
CA LEU A 14 -0.25 5.67 -11.12
C LEU A 14 1.27 5.55 -11.28
N LEU A 15 1.94 6.62 -11.70
CA LEU A 15 3.40 6.70 -11.63
C LEU A 15 3.90 6.73 -10.16
N PRO A 16 5.13 6.30 -9.86
CA PRO A 16 5.63 6.18 -8.49
C PRO A 16 5.48 7.44 -7.64
N ALA A 17 5.71 8.63 -8.23
CA ALA A 17 5.52 9.90 -7.54
C ALA A 17 4.06 10.11 -7.12
N ALA A 18 3.11 9.84 -8.03
CA ALA A 18 1.68 9.97 -7.75
C ALA A 18 1.17 8.89 -6.79
N GLN A 19 1.69 7.65 -6.88
CA GLN A 19 1.38 6.60 -5.89
C GLN A 19 1.77 7.03 -4.47
N THR A 20 2.99 7.55 -4.31
CA THR A 20 3.51 8.01 -3.02
C THR A 20 2.71 9.20 -2.51
N ALA A 21 2.43 10.19 -3.35
CA ALA A 21 1.65 11.38 -3.02
C ALA A 21 0.22 11.03 -2.61
N CYS A 22 -0.44 10.15 -3.36
CA CYS A 22 -1.78 9.68 -3.08
C CYS A 22 -1.85 8.96 -1.72
N ARG A 23 -0.96 7.99 -1.47
CA ARG A 23 -0.90 7.27 -0.19
C ARG A 23 -0.62 8.22 0.98
N LEU A 24 0.30 9.17 0.80
CA LEU A 24 0.62 10.17 1.84
C LEU A 24 -0.59 11.06 2.14
N LEU A 25 -1.32 11.50 1.11
CA LEU A 25 -2.55 12.27 1.30
C LEU A 25 -3.57 11.50 2.15
N PHE A 26 -3.84 10.24 1.82
CA PHE A 26 -4.78 9.41 2.58
C PHE A 26 -4.30 9.17 4.01
N GLN A 27 -3.00 8.97 4.22
CA GLN A 27 -2.40 8.85 5.56
C GLN A 27 -2.63 10.11 6.39
N GLU A 28 -2.34 11.29 5.85
CA GLU A 28 -2.49 12.55 6.59
C GLU A 28 -3.96 12.91 6.80
N CYS A 29 -4.85 12.53 5.88
CA CYS A 29 -6.30 12.61 6.09
C CYS A 29 -6.75 11.71 7.25
N PHE A 30 -6.28 10.47 7.31
CA PHE A 30 -6.57 9.57 8.43
C PHE A 30 -6.11 10.16 9.77
N LYS A 31 -4.89 10.71 9.85
CA LYS A 31 -4.37 11.38 11.05
C LYS A 31 -5.21 12.60 11.45
N ALA A 32 -5.81 13.26 10.47
CA ALA A 32 -6.73 14.40 10.70
C ALA A 32 -8.18 13.97 11.01
N GLY A 33 -8.43 12.65 11.19
CA GLY A 33 -9.76 12.10 11.48
C GLY A 33 -10.66 11.91 10.27
N ILE A 34 -10.17 12.15 9.04
CA ILE A 34 -10.91 11.95 7.79
C ILE A 34 -10.64 10.55 7.27
N LYS A 35 -11.56 9.62 7.54
CA LYS A 35 -11.37 8.19 7.23
C LYS A 35 -12.25 7.68 6.09
N ASN A 36 -13.33 8.36 5.79
CA ASN A 36 -14.37 7.94 4.84
C ASN A 36 -14.20 8.54 3.44
N ILE A 37 -12.97 8.65 2.97
CA ILE A 37 -12.63 9.06 1.59
C ILE A 37 -12.12 7.86 0.81
N PHE A 38 -12.39 7.82 -0.50
CA PHE A 38 -11.98 6.71 -1.36
C PHE A 38 -11.67 7.16 -2.78
N ILE A 39 -10.86 6.38 -3.50
CA ILE A 39 -10.51 6.61 -4.90
C ILE A 39 -11.72 6.33 -5.80
N THR A 40 -11.99 7.25 -6.72
CA THR A 40 -13.01 7.09 -7.76
C THR A 40 -12.40 6.87 -9.14
N GLU A 41 -11.27 7.48 -9.46
CA GLU A 41 -10.53 7.24 -10.70
C GLU A 41 -9.04 7.53 -10.51
N THR A 42 -8.18 6.71 -11.16
CA THR A 42 -6.72 6.88 -11.23
C THR A 42 -6.29 7.06 -12.68
N TYR A 43 -5.85 5.98 -13.35
CA TYR A 43 -5.48 6.01 -14.76
C TYR A 43 -6.72 6.12 -15.65
N ARG A 44 -6.58 6.92 -16.71
CA ARG A 44 -7.61 7.11 -17.75
C ARG A 44 -6.96 6.97 -19.12
N SER A 45 -7.43 6.02 -19.93
CA SER A 45 -6.94 5.87 -21.31
C SER A 45 -7.37 7.05 -22.20
N GLN A 46 -6.67 7.25 -23.31
CA GLN A 46 -7.02 8.29 -24.29
C GLN A 46 -8.43 8.09 -24.85
N GLU A 47 -8.83 6.84 -25.07
CA GLU A 47 -10.16 6.48 -25.58
C GLU A 47 -11.23 6.84 -24.56
N ARG A 48 -11.00 6.56 -23.28
CA ARG A 48 -11.89 6.95 -22.19
C ARG A 48 -11.96 8.48 -22.05
N GLN A 49 -10.83 9.18 -22.18
CA GLN A 49 -10.82 10.65 -22.14
C GLN A 49 -11.66 11.24 -23.27
N LYS A 50 -11.54 10.72 -24.51
CA LYS A 50 -12.37 11.11 -25.65
C LYS A 50 -13.85 10.81 -25.41
N TYR A 51 -14.15 9.64 -24.84
CA TYR A 51 -15.50 9.23 -24.50
C TYR A 51 -16.16 10.18 -23.49
N LEU A 52 -15.44 10.57 -22.43
CA LEU A 52 -15.91 11.53 -21.42
C LEU A 52 -16.02 12.95 -21.98
N TYR A 53 -15.08 13.36 -22.82
CA TYR A 53 -15.12 14.68 -23.46
C TYR A 53 -16.34 14.84 -24.41
N ALA A 54 -16.76 13.78 -25.07
CA ALA A 54 -17.93 13.78 -25.93
C ALA A 54 -19.25 13.95 -25.15
N GLN A 55 -19.28 13.61 -23.85
CA GLN A 55 -20.47 13.73 -23.01
C GLN A 55 -20.86 15.19 -22.81
N GLY A 56 -22.13 15.50 -23.01
CA GLY A 56 -22.64 16.87 -22.98
C GLY A 56 -22.31 17.72 -24.22
N ARG A 57 -21.65 17.09 -25.25
CA ARG A 57 -21.34 17.73 -26.55
C ARG A 57 -21.92 16.92 -27.71
N THR A 58 -21.30 15.79 -28.03
CA THR A 58 -21.74 14.88 -29.11
C THR A 58 -22.45 13.64 -28.57
N ARG A 59 -22.49 13.46 -27.26
CA ARG A 59 -23.19 12.41 -26.53
C ARG A 59 -24.08 13.02 -25.45
N PRO A 60 -25.23 12.41 -25.12
CA PRO A 60 -26.10 12.87 -24.04
C PRO A 60 -25.39 12.92 -22.69
N GLY A 61 -25.85 13.77 -21.77
CA GLY A 61 -25.38 13.92 -20.40
C GLY A 61 -24.78 15.31 -20.12
N GLN A 62 -24.31 15.51 -18.91
CA GLN A 62 -23.63 16.74 -18.51
C GLN A 62 -22.15 16.68 -18.87
N ILE A 63 -21.54 17.84 -19.10
CA ILE A 63 -20.08 17.93 -19.31
C ILE A 63 -19.35 17.49 -18.03
N VAL A 64 -18.49 16.50 -18.17
CA VAL A 64 -17.72 15.91 -17.05
C VAL A 64 -16.22 16.13 -17.19
N THR A 65 -15.74 16.66 -18.30
CA THR A 65 -14.36 17.09 -18.49
C THR A 65 -14.27 18.21 -19.54
N TRP A 66 -13.31 19.12 -19.34
CA TRP A 66 -13.11 20.29 -20.20
C TRP A 66 -11.97 20.11 -21.20
N THR A 67 -11.19 19.04 -21.07
CA THR A 67 -9.97 18.83 -21.86
C THR A 67 -9.91 17.43 -22.46
N LEU A 68 -9.20 17.30 -23.58
CA LEU A 68 -8.77 16.04 -24.15
C LEU A 68 -7.39 15.61 -23.61
N ASP A 69 -6.70 16.54 -22.92
CA ASP A 69 -5.37 16.31 -22.34
C ASP A 69 -5.44 16.43 -20.81
N SER A 70 -5.60 15.30 -20.16
CA SER A 70 -5.79 15.17 -18.71
C SER A 70 -4.59 14.46 -18.08
N ASN A 71 -4.16 14.90 -16.90
CA ASN A 71 -3.09 14.25 -16.12
C ASN A 71 -3.43 12.82 -15.64
N HIS A 72 -4.70 12.41 -15.69
CA HIS A 72 -5.09 11.01 -15.54
C HIS A 72 -4.48 10.11 -16.64
N LYS A 73 -4.34 10.61 -17.88
CA LYS A 73 -3.68 9.89 -18.97
C LYS A 73 -2.20 9.70 -18.72
N SER A 74 -1.58 10.69 -18.09
CA SER A 74 -0.17 10.67 -17.70
C SER A 74 0.10 9.88 -16.41
N ARG A 75 -0.93 9.28 -15.78
CA ARG A 75 -0.83 8.53 -14.53
C ARG A 75 -0.31 9.39 -13.36
N LEU A 76 -0.59 10.70 -13.39
CA LEU A 76 -0.14 11.69 -12.41
C LEU A 76 -1.29 12.33 -11.63
N ALA A 77 -2.53 11.91 -11.90
CA ALA A 77 -3.72 12.42 -11.24
C ALA A 77 -4.62 11.29 -10.73
N TRP A 78 -5.40 11.62 -9.69
CA TRP A 78 -6.44 10.75 -9.14
C TRP A 78 -7.61 11.59 -8.65
N ASP A 79 -8.80 10.99 -8.68
CA ASP A 79 -10.01 11.55 -8.15
C ASP A 79 -10.46 10.80 -6.90
N ILE A 80 -11.07 11.53 -5.96
CA ILE A 80 -11.64 10.95 -4.74
C ILE A 80 -13.11 11.34 -4.57
N ALA A 81 -13.79 10.57 -3.73
CA ALA A 81 -15.11 10.92 -3.20
C ALA A 81 -15.17 10.67 -1.69
N VAL A 82 -16.24 11.14 -1.08
CA VAL A 82 -16.53 11.00 0.35
C VAL A 82 -17.57 9.90 0.53
N GLY A 83 -17.33 8.99 1.48
CA GLY A 83 -18.28 7.95 1.86
C GLY A 83 -19.27 8.42 2.92
N THR A 84 -20.22 7.56 3.24
CA THR A 84 -21.21 7.80 4.29
C THR A 84 -20.55 8.15 5.63
N PRO A 85 -21.23 8.97 6.47
CA PRO A 85 -22.59 9.50 6.33
C PRO A 85 -22.71 10.76 5.45
N GLN A 86 -21.57 11.34 4.97
CA GLN A 86 -21.58 12.53 4.12
C GLN A 86 -22.08 12.22 2.70
N SER A 87 -22.43 13.28 1.96
CA SER A 87 -22.70 13.17 0.54
C SER A 87 -21.43 12.84 -0.26
N LEU A 88 -21.59 12.21 -1.42
CA LEU A 88 -20.48 11.70 -2.25
C LEU A 88 -19.41 12.76 -2.55
N TYR A 89 -19.81 14.02 -2.72
CA TYR A 89 -18.91 15.15 -2.98
C TYR A 89 -19.11 16.26 -1.94
N ASP A 90 -19.14 15.86 -0.65
CA ASP A 90 -19.26 16.81 0.45
C ASP A 90 -18.17 17.87 0.40
N VAL A 91 -18.59 19.12 0.12
CA VAL A 91 -17.67 20.24 -0.11
C VAL A 91 -16.81 20.54 1.12
N ALA A 92 -17.39 20.42 2.32
CA ALA A 92 -16.66 20.72 3.55
C ALA A 92 -15.53 19.71 3.78
N THR A 93 -15.79 18.43 3.55
CA THR A 93 -14.77 17.36 3.66
C THR A 93 -13.72 17.50 2.56
N LEU A 94 -14.12 17.69 1.29
CA LEU A 94 -13.18 17.87 0.18
C LEU A 94 -12.28 19.10 0.36
N ASN A 95 -12.80 20.20 0.93
CA ASN A 95 -11.99 21.37 1.25
C ASN A 95 -10.93 21.06 2.33
N LYS A 96 -11.27 20.26 3.35
CA LYS A 96 -10.29 19.81 4.37
C LYS A 96 -9.20 18.93 3.75
N VAL A 97 -9.59 17.98 2.89
CA VAL A 97 -8.64 17.12 2.15
C VAL A 97 -7.75 17.98 1.24
N GLY A 98 -8.33 18.93 0.51
CA GLY A 98 -7.59 19.85 -0.35
C GLY A 98 -6.58 20.71 0.41
N ALA A 99 -6.93 21.21 1.60
CA ALA A 99 -6.00 21.93 2.46
C ALA A 99 -4.82 21.05 2.93
N ILE A 100 -5.06 19.76 3.19
CA ILE A 100 -3.99 18.80 3.50
C ILE A 100 -3.12 18.59 2.24
N ALA A 101 -3.73 18.36 1.08
CA ALA A 101 -3.01 18.14 -0.18
C ALA A 101 -2.05 19.30 -0.52
N MET A 102 -2.55 20.54 -0.42
CA MET A 102 -1.71 21.72 -0.70
C MET A 102 -0.49 21.81 0.22
N ARG A 103 -0.59 21.45 1.50
CA ARG A 103 0.56 21.38 2.43
C ARG A 103 1.57 20.31 2.03
N LEU A 104 1.13 19.25 1.33
CA LEU A 104 1.97 18.18 0.82
C LEU A 104 2.55 18.50 -0.57
N GLY A 105 2.31 19.70 -1.12
CA GLY A 105 2.74 20.08 -2.47
C GLY A 105 1.98 19.32 -3.57
N ILE A 106 0.78 18.82 -3.27
CA ILE A 106 -0.14 18.19 -4.21
C ILE A 106 -1.07 19.26 -4.75
N THR A 107 -1.20 19.36 -6.06
CA THR A 107 -2.16 20.24 -6.72
C THR A 107 -3.57 19.70 -6.47
N TRP A 108 -4.49 20.58 -6.06
CA TRP A 108 -5.88 20.26 -5.82
C TRP A 108 -6.80 21.09 -6.72
N GLY A 109 -7.77 20.47 -7.38
CA GLY A 109 -8.69 21.14 -8.30
C GLY A 109 -9.66 22.14 -7.65
N GLY A 110 -9.71 22.22 -6.32
CA GLY A 110 -10.43 23.26 -5.57
C GLY A 110 -9.53 24.39 -5.04
N GLN A 111 -8.23 24.42 -5.38
CA GLN A 111 -7.31 25.44 -4.92
C GLN A 111 -7.64 26.84 -5.48
N PRO A 112 -7.22 27.94 -4.82
CA PRO A 112 -7.63 29.31 -5.19
C PRO A 112 -7.37 29.69 -6.65
N SER A 113 -6.28 29.19 -7.27
CA SER A 113 -5.97 29.47 -8.68
C SER A 113 -6.97 28.83 -9.64
N TRP A 114 -7.45 27.62 -9.36
CA TRP A 114 -8.48 26.95 -10.15
C TRP A 114 -9.85 27.59 -9.94
N VAL A 115 -10.17 27.97 -8.68
CA VAL A 115 -11.42 28.70 -8.38
C VAL A 115 -11.46 30.02 -9.14
N LYS A 116 -10.36 30.79 -9.14
CA LYS A 116 -10.24 32.06 -9.89
C LYS A 116 -10.38 31.87 -11.39
N ALA A 117 -9.90 30.75 -11.93
CA ALA A 117 -10.02 30.40 -13.34
C ALA A 117 -11.41 29.83 -13.72
N GLY A 118 -12.33 29.65 -12.77
CA GLY A 118 -13.65 29.04 -13.01
C GLY A 118 -13.60 27.53 -13.29
N ALA A 119 -12.47 26.89 -13.00
CA ALA A 119 -12.21 25.46 -13.30
C ALA A 119 -12.22 24.60 -12.03
N VAL A 120 -13.22 24.81 -11.16
CA VAL A 120 -13.30 24.11 -9.86
C VAL A 120 -13.61 22.64 -10.05
N ASP A 121 -12.67 21.77 -9.61
CA ASP A 121 -12.83 20.32 -9.59
C ASP A 121 -12.31 19.77 -8.26
N ARG A 122 -13.12 19.86 -7.21
CA ARG A 122 -12.72 19.48 -5.83
C ARG A 122 -12.35 18.01 -5.65
N PRO A 123 -12.93 17.02 -6.36
CA PRO A 123 -12.49 15.64 -6.34
C PRO A 123 -11.06 15.41 -6.85
N HIS A 124 -10.55 16.30 -7.70
CA HIS A 124 -9.33 16.12 -8.47
C HIS A 124 -8.05 16.50 -7.70
N PHE A 125 -7.06 15.60 -7.77
CA PHE A 125 -5.71 15.78 -7.22
C PHE A 125 -4.67 15.34 -8.25
N GLU A 126 -3.55 16.07 -8.33
CA GLU A 126 -2.48 15.73 -9.25
C GLU A 126 -1.11 16.16 -8.74
N VAL A 127 -0.07 15.56 -9.28
CA VAL A 127 1.32 15.94 -9.02
C VAL A 127 2.14 16.01 -10.31
N LYS A 128 3.25 16.72 -10.26
CA LYS A 128 4.27 16.64 -11.30
C LYS A 128 5.07 15.34 -11.15
N SER A 129 5.63 14.82 -12.23
CA SER A 129 6.50 13.64 -12.18
C SER A 129 7.74 13.84 -11.28
N SER A 130 8.17 15.08 -11.11
CA SER A 130 9.27 15.50 -10.22
C SER A 130 8.85 15.68 -8.76
N TRP A 131 7.59 15.45 -8.39
CA TRP A 131 7.13 15.61 -7.02
C TRP A 131 7.90 14.68 -6.07
N LYS A 132 8.29 15.23 -4.92
CA LYS A 132 8.93 14.49 -3.84
C LYS A 132 8.18 14.74 -2.55
N MET A 133 8.15 13.75 -1.69
CA MET A 133 7.56 13.89 -0.37
C MET A 133 8.25 15.04 0.40
N PRO A 134 7.49 15.98 0.98
CA PRO A 134 8.06 17.10 1.72
C PRO A 134 8.86 16.61 2.94
N ALA A 135 9.86 17.40 3.33
CA ALA A 135 10.65 17.12 4.54
C ALA A 135 9.76 17.04 5.78
N GLY A 136 10.09 16.14 6.71
CA GLY A 136 9.32 15.92 7.94
C GLY A 136 8.18 14.93 7.81
N TYR A 137 7.78 14.52 6.59
CA TYR A 137 6.79 13.46 6.40
C TYR A 137 7.46 12.10 6.24
N LYS A 138 6.77 11.07 6.70
CA LYS A 138 7.14 9.66 6.49
C LYS A 138 5.88 8.91 6.06
N LEU A 139 5.98 8.16 4.98
CA LEU A 139 4.90 7.29 4.54
C LEU A 139 5.00 5.96 5.26
N GLY A 140 3.94 5.61 5.99
CA GLY A 140 3.72 4.29 6.56
C GLY A 140 2.93 3.39 5.61
N GLN A 141 2.52 2.24 6.10
CA GLN A 141 1.62 1.38 5.36
C GLN A 141 0.18 1.90 5.52
N VAL A 142 -0.43 2.32 4.42
CA VAL A 142 -1.80 2.83 4.38
C VAL A 142 -2.63 2.02 3.40
N ILE A 143 -3.80 1.58 3.85
CA ILE A 143 -4.83 0.98 2.99
C ILE A 143 -5.69 2.13 2.47
N VAL A 144 -5.63 2.33 1.15
CA VAL A 144 -6.41 3.36 0.45
C VAL A 144 -7.67 2.72 -0.13
N PRO A 145 -8.87 3.17 0.29
CA PRO A 145 -10.12 2.62 -0.19
C PRO A 145 -10.36 2.88 -1.67
N SER A 146 -10.96 1.93 -2.38
CA SER A 146 -11.42 2.06 -3.77
C SER A 146 -12.93 2.09 -3.91
N ASN A 147 -13.68 2.10 -2.81
CA ASN A 147 -15.13 2.19 -2.79
C ASN A 147 -15.66 2.77 -1.46
N SER A 148 -16.92 3.20 -1.45
CA SER A 148 -17.57 3.88 -0.32
C SER A 148 -17.84 3.02 0.92
N LYS A 149 -17.68 1.71 0.83
CA LYS A 149 -17.89 0.78 1.96
C LYS A 149 -16.61 0.56 2.78
N MET A 150 -15.47 1.00 2.26
CA MET A 150 -14.17 0.90 2.93
C MET A 150 -13.82 2.23 3.59
N GLN A 151 -12.98 2.17 4.60
CA GLN A 151 -12.38 3.35 5.24
C GLN A 151 -10.87 3.29 5.09
N VAL A 152 -10.22 4.46 5.12
CA VAL A 152 -8.78 4.57 5.19
C VAL A 152 -8.30 3.90 6.49
N GLN A 153 -7.26 3.09 6.40
CA GLN A 153 -6.64 2.43 7.54
C GLN A 153 -5.13 2.64 7.48
N LEU A 154 -4.53 2.91 8.62
CA LEU A 154 -3.08 2.78 8.75
C LEU A 154 -2.81 1.37 9.27
N VAL A 155 -1.95 0.64 8.56
CA VAL A 155 -1.38 -0.58 9.10
C VAL A 155 -0.33 -0.11 10.10
N VAL A 156 -0.69 -0.07 11.37
CA VAL A 156 0.28 0.06 12.45
C VAL A 156 1.06 -1.24 12.40
N GLU A 157 2.35 -1.19 12.04
CA GLU A 157 3.22 -2.30 12.38
C GLU A 157 3.09 -2.43 13.89
N ASP A 158 2.46 -3.50 14.31
CA ASP A 158 2.38 -3.84 15.71
C ASP A 158 3.84 -4.06 16.16
N LYS A 159 4.44 -3.02 16.74
CA LYS A 159 5.77 -3.11 17.35
C LYS A 159 5.76 -4.06 18.55
N THR A 160 4.60 -4.62 18.88
CA THR A 160 4.45 -5.73 19.83
C THR A 160 4.62 -7.10 19.18
N LYS A 161 4.86 -7.21 17.87
CA LYS A 161 5.72 -8.27 17.40
C LYS A 161 7.16 -7.87 17.73
N GLU A 162 7.49 -7.80 19.02
CA GLU A 162 8.77 -8.36 19.44
C GLU A 162 8.93 -9.61 18.58
N GLU A 163 9.96 -9.68 17.76
CA GLU A 163 10.44 -10.98 17.32
C GLU A 163 10.38 -11.81 18.59
N ILE A 164 9.46 -12.75 18.67
CA ILE A 164 9.51 -13.76 19.70
C ILE A 164 10.82 -14.47 19.32
N LYS A 165 11.94 -13.97 19.85
CA LYS A 165 13.20 -14.68 19.82
C LYS A 165 12.89 -15.94 20.57
N MET A 166 12.50 -16.97 19.80
CA MET A 166 12.30 -18.28 20.39
C MET A 166 13.58 -18.59 21.17
N PRO A 167 13.44 -19.01 22.41
CA PRO A 167 14.61 -19.24 23.25
C PRO A 167 15.55 -20.22 22.56
N ASN A 168 16.82 -20.01 22.71
CA ASN A 168 17.80 -21.00 22.28
C ASN A 168 17.45 -22.33 22.93
N TRP A 169 17.60 -23.38 22.15
CA TRP A 169 17.37 -24.73 22.67
C TRP A 169 18.23 -25.00 23.90
N ASN A 170 17.55 -25.36 24.99
CA ASN A 170 18.19 -25.72 26.23
C ASN A 170 17.80 -27.18 26.55
N PRO A 171 18.72 -28.15 26.45
CA PRO A 171 18.42 -29.54 26.74
C PRO A 171 18.08 -29.72 28.21
N GLY A 172 17.03 -30.50 28.48
CA GLY A 172 16.60 -30.81 29.85
C GLY A 172 17.57 -31.72 30.62
N SER A 173 18.56 -32.29 29.94
CA SER A 173 19.60 -33.14 30.55
C SER A 173 20.85 -33.25 29.67
N PRO A 174 22.03 -33.58 30.23
CA PRO A 174 23.24 -33.87 29.45
C PRO A 174 23.05 -34.98 28.42
N ALA A 175 22.29 -36.01 28.76
CA ALA A 175 21.97 -37.11 27.85
C ALA A 175 21.19 -36.62 26.63
N MET A 176 20.16 -35.81 26.84
CA MET A 176 19.38 -35.21 25.76
C MET A 176 20.24 -34.33 24.82
N LYS A 177 21.21 -33.61 25.39
CA LYS A 177 22.17 -32.82 24.61
C LYS A 177 23.00 -33.74 23.69
N THR A 178 23.61 -34.75 24.25
CA THR A 178 24.46 -35.69 23.51
C THR A 178 23.68 -36.43 22.42
N GLU A 179 22.49 -36.93 22.72
CA GLU A 179 21.61 -37.61 21.74
C GLU A 179 21.25 -36.71 20.59
N THR A 180 20.88 -35.46 20.89
CA THR A 180 20.52 -34.48 19.86
C THR A 180 21.69 -34.12 18.97
N GLU A 181 22.88 -33.88 19.57
CA GLU A 181 24.10 -33.58 18.82
C GLU A 181 24.51 -34.77 17.93
N ASN A 182 24.43 -36.00 18.43
CA ASN A 182 24.69 -37.21 17.64
C ASN A 182 23.74 -37.38 16.47
N PHE A 183 22.44 -37.14 16.69
CA PHE A 183 21.42 -37.20 15.62
C PHE A 183 21.68 -36.19 14.51
N ILE A 184 21.96 -34.93 14.87
CA ILE A 184 22.27 -33.86 13.91
C ILE A 184 23.61 -34.14 13.20
N ALA A 185 24.66 -34.59 13.93
CA ALA A 185 25.96 -34.96 13.36
C ALA A 185 25.83 -36.09 12.33
N GLN A 186 25.00 -37.10 12.61
CA GLN A 186 24.75 -38.18 11.65
C GLN A 186 24.05 -37.67 10.39
N ALA A 187 23.08 -36.77 10.53
CA ALA A 187 22.39 -36.18 9.39
C ALA A 187 23.31 -35.28 8.52
N VAL A 188 24.29 -34.63 9.13
CA VAL A 188 25.35 -33.90 8.41
C VAL A 188 26.24 -34.90 7.65
N LYS A 189 26.70 -35.98 8.30
CA LYS A 189 27.52 -37.02 7.69
C LYS A 189 26.79 -37.69 6.51
N ASP A 190 25.50 -37.88 6.63
CA ASP A 190 24.64 -38.45 5.58
C ASP A 190 24.34 -37.45 4.43
N GLY A 191 24.86 -36.22 4.51
CA GLY A 191 24.63 -35.16 3.50
C GLY A 191 23.21 -34.61 3.47
N ILE A 192 22.41 -34.90 4.49
CA ILE A 192 20.98 -34.49 4.55
C ILE A 192 20.82 -33.02 4.92
N ILE A 193 21.71 -32.50 5.79
CA ILE A 193 21.73 -31.11 6.24
C ILE A 193 23.13 -30.54 6.26
N GLN A 194 23.27 -29.22 6.35
CA GLN A 194 24.59 -28.55 6.35
C GLN A 194 25.27 -28.59 7.73
N GLU A 195 26.60 -28.61 7.75
CA GLU A 195 27.44 -28.62 8.97
C GLU A 195 27.19 -27.40 9.87
N SER A 196 26.79 -26.25 9.29
CA SER A 196 26.45 -25.04 10.06
C SER A 196 25.41 -25.29 11.14
N HIS A 197 24.47 -26.21 10.90
CA HIS A 197 23.42 -26.54 11.88
C HIS A 197 24.01 -27.26 13.12
N LEU A 198 25.00 -28.12 12.95
CA LEU A 198 25.67 -28.76 14.05
C LEU A 198 26.48 -27.74 14.85
N LYS A 199 27.19 -26.82 14.18
CA LYS A 199 27.95 -25.76 14.84
C LYS A 199 27.04 -24.85 15.67
N ASP A 200 25.88 -24.45 15.13
CA ASP A 200 24.89 -23.60 15.84
C ASP A 200 24.35 -24.34 17.09
N LEU A 201 24.13 -25.66 17.00
CA LEU A 201 23.68 -26.47 18.13
C LEU A 201 24.74 -26.52 19.23
N GLN A 202 26.00 -26.82 18.87
CA GLN A 202 27.13 -26.92 19.80
C GLN A 202 27.46 -25.59 20.49
N ASN A 203 27.33 -24.47 19.76
CA ASN A 203 27.54 -23.12 20.25
C ASN A 203 26.35 -22.56 21.07
N GLY A 204 25.24 -23.30 21.20
CA GLY A 204 24.07 -22.87 21.93
C GLY A 204 23.31 -21.73 21.25
N THR A 205 23.46 -21.51 19.94
CA THR A 205 22.78 -20.49 19.14
C THR A 205 21.58 -21.05 18.37
N MET A 206 21.37 -22.38 18.40
CA MET A 206 20.23 -23.04 17.78
C MET A 206 18.96 -22.72 18.56
N THR A 207 17.96 -22.18 17.90
CA THR A 207 16.63 -21.95 18.52
C THR A 207 15.79 -23.23 18.52
N THR A 208 14.84 -23.35 19.46
CA THR A 208 14.03 -24.57 19.62
C THR A 208 13.20 -24.86 18.38
N ASP A 209 12.59 -23.85 17.76
CA ASP A 209 11.79 -24.01 16.55
C ASP A 209 12.64 -24.43 15.35
N ARG A 210 13.87 -23.87 15.21
CA ARG A 210 14.80 -24.28 14.16
C ARG A 210 15.25 -25.74 14.34
N LEU A 211 15.48 -26.18 15.57
CA LEU A 211 15.81 -27.57 15.85
C LEU A 211 14.64 -28.52 15.48
N ILE A 212 13.41 -28.15 15.84
CA ILE A 212 12.22 -28.91 15.45
C ILE A 212 12.09 -29.00 13.93
N GLY A 213 12.28 -27.86 13.23
CA GLY A 213 12.27 -27.82 11.76
C GLY A 213 13.31 -28.73 11.12
N LEU A 214 14.53 -28.82 11.73
CA LEU A 214 15.56 -29.74 11.27
C LEU A 214 15.16 -31.20 11.46
N PHE A 215 14.57 -31.58 12.60
CA PHE A 215 14.09 -32.94 12.80
C PHE A 215 13.06 -33.33 11.75
N ILE A 216 12.10 -32.48 11.45
CA ILE A 216 11.09 -32.72 10.42
C ILE A 216 11.77 -32.90 9.04
N THR A 217 12.71 -32.00 8.69
CA THR A 217 13.41 -32.04 7.40
C THR A 217 14.24 -33.34 7.27
N ILE A 218 14.95 -33.75 8.31
CA ILE A 218 15.76 -34.98 8.32
C ILE A 218 14.87 -36.19 8.11
N GLN A 219 13.76 -36.28 8.82
CA GLN A 219 12.80 -37.39 8.66
C GLN A 219 12.20 -37.45 7.26
N GLN A 220 11.81 -36.32 6.71
CA GLN A 220 11.26 -36.28 5.34
C GLN A 220 12.27 -36.69 4.26
N ARG A 221 13.56 -36.38 4.45
CA ARG A 221 14.61 -36.72 3.48
C ARG A 221 15.13 -38.15 3.62
N ARG A 222 15.04 -38.74 4.81
CA ARG A 222 15.39 -40.16 5.05
C ARG A 222 14.31 -41.12 4.51
N ASN A 223 13.08 -40.66 4.38
CA ASN A 223 11.93 -41.46 3.92
C ASN A 223 11.72 -41.36 2.39
N LYS A 224 12.61 -40.71 1.67
CA LYS A 224 12.66 -40.69 0.20
C LYS A 224 13.73 -41.61 -0.35
#